data_60b55ddbcf102a6b6e392773aa7226e5
#
_entry.id   60b55ddbcf102a6b6e392773aa7226e5
#
_cell.length_a   1.000
_cell.length_b   1.000
_cell.length_c   1.000
_cell.angle_alpha   90.00
_cell.angle_beta   90.00
_cell.angle_gamma   90.00
#
_symmetry.space_group_name_H-M   'P 1'
#
loop_
_entity.id
_entity.type
_entity.pdbx_description
1 polymer ?
#
loop_
_entity_poly.entity_id
_entity_poly.type
_entity_poly.pdbx_seq_one_letter_code
_entity_poly.pdbx_strand_id
1 'polypeptide(L)'
;MKKLFIYLSLITLVVSCSKEFSSDEYGGYEMMTDYMLSEYEKGAALRTISQVGEFQASNPSGSIINWTLEPHDAENGGLTENVEMYLSYNGSFSGQASTSEILYKTFNKAEMYTGDTGLPRFDTSLSLSEALSAMGKSNFGGGDIVNVRFVLNLTDGRSFSRSSVTGSMTGVYFKSPYEYPLIIGCELPAGEVAAQAGTYTISATDSYGDGWTTGESITVDIDGKLYRFGSYVPASGWNSTLANTGNMFDDGDSYTWTFEVPEGAQKMTWSYESGYYDDEVGFSISFTNTKGKTQSVVSKGNYPNGDSADIRTVKPLTGMSICF
;
A
#
# COMPACT_ATOMS: atom_id res chain seq x y z
N MET A 1 53.69 -42.08 6.35
CA MET A 1 52.26 -42.34 6.59
C MET A 1 51.49 -41.06 7.00
N LYS A 2 52.04 -40.08 7.70
CA LYS A 2 51.30 -38.86 8.08
C LYS A 2 50.90 -37.91 6.93
N LYS A 3 51.63 -37.91 5.82
CA LYS A 3 51.35 -37.02 4.65
C LYS A 3 50.23 -37.54 3.74
N LEU A 4 49.97 -38.85 3.76
CA LEU A 4 48.90 -39.46 2.96
C LEU A 4 47.49 -39.20 3.53
N PHE A 5 47.37 -39.09 4.86
CA PHE A 5 46.13 -38.78 5.54
C PHE A 5 45.65 -37.33 5.34
N ILE A 6 46.58 -36.39 5.17
CA ILE A 6 46.26 -34.98 4.95
C ILE A 6 45.67 -34.76 3.53
N TYR A 7 46.14 -35.50 2.54
CA TYR A 7 45.59 -35.41 1.19
C TYR A 7 44.24 -36.11 1.05
N LEU A 8 43.99 -37.16 1.84
CA LEU A 8 42.66 -37.83 1.81
C LEU A 8 41.57 -37.01 2.52
N SER A 9 41.93 -36.24 3.55
CA SER A 9 40.99 -35.36 4.24
C SER A 9 40.67 -34.08 3.45
N LEU A 10 41.58 -33.66 2.54
CA LEU A 10 41.34 -32.50 1.68
C LEU A 10 40.42 -32.84 0.49
N ILE A 11 40.50 -34.10 0.01
CA ILE A 11 39.66 -34.57 -1.10
C ILE A 11 38.17 -34.76 -0.66
N THR A 12 37.95 -35.13 0.61
CA THR A 12 36.59 -35.28 1.12
C THR A 12 35.89 -33.95 1.40
N LEU A 13 36.64 -32.85 1.55
CA LEU A 13 36.07 -31.50 1.72
C LEU A 13 35.64 -30.82 0.41
N VAL A 14 36.15 -31.30 -0.74
CA VAL A 14 35.80 -30.74 -2.05
C VAL A 14 34.56 -31.40 -2.68
N VAL A 15 34.15 -32.59 -2.21
CA VAL A 15 32.98 -33.31 -2.72
C VAL A 15 31.68 -32.92 -2.02
N SER A 16 31.74 -32.12 -0.96
CA SER A 16 30.58 -31.71 -0.15
C SER A 16 29.88 -30.44 -0.65
N CYS A 17 30.37 -29.81 -1.74
CA CYS A 17 29.83 -28.53 -2.20
C CYS A 17 29.66 -28.43 -3.72
N SER A 18 29.28 -29.49 -4.40
CA SER A 18 28.94 -29.43 -5.80
C SER A 18 27.67 -30.23 -6.12
N LYS A 19 26.56 -29.85 -5.52
CA LYS A 19 25.36 -29.73 -6.35
C LYS A 19 25.50 -28.37 -7.03
N GLU A 20 26.10 -28.35 -8.18
CA GLU A 20 25.88 -27.27 -9.12
C GLU A 20 24.39 -27.25 -9.40
N PHE A 21 23.71 -26.26 -8.86
CA PHE A 21 22.37 -25.91 -9.30
C PHE A 21 22.56 -25.40 -10.73
N SER A 22 22.33 -26.26 -11.72
CA SER A 22 22.29 -25.80 -13.10
C SER A 22 21.08 -24.88 -13.26
N SER A 23 21.27 -23.75 -13.90
CA SER A 23 20.19 -22.81 -14.23
C SER A 23 19.07 -23.45 -15.05
N ASP A 24 19.30 -24.65 -15.60
CA ASP A 24 18.37 -25.41 -16.41
C ASP A 24 17.47 -26.33 -15.58
N GLU A 25 17.86 -26.64 -14.35
CA GLU A 25 17.07 -27.44 -13.40
C GLU A 25 16.12 -26.55 -12.59
N TYR A 26 16.33 -25.23 -12.60
CA TYR A 26 15.57 -24.22 -11.86
C TYR A 26 15.34 -22.98 -12.73
N GLY A 27 14.57 -23.16 -13.80
CA GLY A 27 14.21 -22.10 -14.75
C GLY A 27 13.29 -21.06 -14.17
N GLY A 28 13.79 -20.14 -13.37
CA GLY A 28 13.09 -18.93 -13.02
C GLY A 28 12.06 -19.03 -11.90
N TYR A 29 11.19 -18.06 -11.89
CA TYR A 29 10.19 -17.78 -10.86
C TYR A 29 9.25 -18.94 -10.52
N GLU A 30 8.82 -19.71 -11.52
CA GLU A 30 7.87 -20.82 -11.34
C GLU A 30 8.46 -21.96 -10.51
N MET A 31 9.73 -22.23 -10.65
CA MET A 31 10.40 -23.31 -9.97
C MET A 31 10.65 -23.08 -8.48
N MET A 32 10.87 -21.84 -8.06
CA MET A 32 10.97 -21.55 -6.64
C MET A 32 9.64 -21.84 -5.93
N THR A 33 8.52 -21.61 -6.61
CA THR A 33 7.20 -21.94 -6.09
C THR A 33 6.99 -23.45 -6.05
N ASP A 34 7.36 -24.16 -7.11
CA ASP A 34 7.23 -25.63 -7.19
C ASP A 34 8.16 -26.32 -6.16
N TYR A 35 9.38 -25.85 -6.01
CA TYR A 35 10.30 -26.35 -4.98
C TYR A 35 9.74 -26.10 -3.58
N MET A 36 9.28 -24.89 -3.29
CA MET A 36 8.69 -24.57 -2.00
C MET A 36 7.43 -25.39 -1.73
N LEU A 37 6.59 -25.63 -2.72
CA LEU A 37 5.40 -26.48 -2.59
C LEU A 37 5.75 -27.94 -2.43
N SER A 38 6.79 -28.44 -3.10
CA SER A 38 7.24 -29.84 -2.98
C SER A 38 7.90 -30.18 -1.67
N GLU A 39 8.73 -29.27 -1.13
CA GLU A 39 9.40 -29.43 0.17
C GLU A 39 8.42 -29.30 1.34
N TYR A 40 7.46 -28.41 1.22
CA TYR A 40 6.44 -28.16 2.23
C TYR A 40 5.12 -28.85 1.90
N GLU A 41 5.13 -30.03 1.32
CA GLU A 41 4.03 -30.94 0.90
C GLU A 41 2.57 -30.50 1.22
N LYS A 42 2.37 -29.33 1.80
CA LYS A 42 1.13 -28.89 2.45
C LYS A 42 0.74 -27.46 2.12
N GLY A 43 1.52 -26.75 1.31
CA GLY A 43 1.24 -25.37 1.00
C GLY A 43 0.33 -25.19 -0.21
N ALA A 44 -0.50 -24.17 -0.17
CA ALA A 44 -1.16 -23.62 -1.34
C ALA A 44 -1.16 -22.10 -1.26
N ALA A 45 -1.08 -21.43 -2.38
CA ALA A 45 -1.06 -20.00 -2.50
C ALA A 45 -2.30 -19.52 -3.27
N LEU A 46 -2.86 -18.40 -2.85
CA LEU A 46 -3.82 -17.64 -3.64
C LEU A 46 -3.11 -16.35 -4.12
N ARG A 47 -2.50 -16.43 -5.29
CA ARG A 47 -1.69 -15.36 -5.85
C ARG A 47 -2.56 -14.19 -6.29
N THR A 48 -2.16 -12.97 -5.94
CA THR A 48 -2.76 -11.74 -6.46
C THR A 48 -2.07 -11.37 -7.76
N ILE A 49 -2.70 -11.64 -8.89
CA ILE A 49 -2.21 -11.25 -10.21
C ILE A 49 -2.42 -9.74 -10.41
N SER A 50 -3.61 -9.25 -10.05
CA SER A 50 -3.89 -7.82 -10.01
C SER A 50 -4.87 -7.47 -8.89
N GLN A 51 -4.71 -6.26 -8.36
CA GLN A 51 -5.68 -5.58 -7.50
C GLN A 51 -5.70 -4.13 -7.94
N VAL A 52 -6.85 -3.63 -8.35
CA VAL A 52 -7.02 -2.27 -8.87
C VAL A 52 -8.30 -1.67 -8.31
N GLY A 53 -8.23 -0.37 -7.99
CA GLY A 53 -9.35 0.40 -7.44
C GLY A 53 -9.18 0.64 -5.94
N GLU A 54 -10.08 1.44 -5.41
CA GLU A 54 -10.12 1.84 -4.01
C GLU A 54 -11.54 2.16 -3.59
N PHE A 55 -11.84 2.12 -2.30
CA PHE A 55 -13.13 2.54 -1.77
C PHE A 55 -13.13 4.02 -1.45
N GLN A 56 -14.21 4.71 -1.85
CA GLN A 56 -14.41 6.14 -1.64
C GLN A 56 -15.78 6.40 -1.00
N ALA A 57 -15.78 7.11 0.12
CA ALA A 57 -17.00 7.42 0.85
C ALA A 57 -17.93 8.34 0.05
N SER A 58 -17.38 9.20 -0.80
CA SER A 58 -18.13 10.13 -1.66
C SER A 58 -18.89 9.45 -2.79
N ASN A 59 -18.45 8.25 -3.21
CA ASN A 59 -19.06 7.50 -4.30
C ASN A 59 -19.09 5.98 -4.03
N PRO A 60 -19.87 5.49 -3.05
CA PRO A 60 -19.83 4.08 -2.65
C PRO A 60 -20.18 3.09 -3.77
N SER A 61 -21.08 3.46 -4.67
CA SER A 61 -21.51 2.58 -5.76
C SER A 61 -20.53 2.56 -6.94
N GLY A 62 -19.80 3.66 -7.15
CA GLY A 62 -18.83 3.78 -8.23
C GLY A 62 -17.40 3.42 -7.80
N SER A 63 -17.14 3.32 -6.50
CA SER A 63 -15.84 2.89 -6.01
C SER A 63 -15.77 1.37 -5.95
N ILE A 64 -15.03 0.79 -6.88
CA ILE A 64 -14.98 -0.65 -7.13
C ILE A 64 -13.54 -1.11 -7.05
N ILE A 65 -13.31 -2.18 -6.31
CA ILE A 65 -12.05 -2.89 -6.32
C ILE A 65 -12.20 -4.13 -7.17
N ASN A 66 -11.24 -4.37 -8.04
CA ASN A 66 -11.16 -5.51 -8.93
C ASN A 66 -9.94 -6.34 -8.55
N TRP A 67 -10.11 -7.65 -8.48
CA TRP A 67 -9.03 -8.61 -8.31
C TRP A 67 -9.01 -9.60 -9.46
N THR A 68 -7.80 -9.97 -9.85
CA THR A 68 -7.51 -11.21 -10.58
C THR A 68 -6.69 -12.08 -9.64
N LEU A 69 -7.21 -13.24 -9.29
CA LEU A 69 -6.63 -14.17 -8.33
C LEU A 69 -6.37 -15.53 -8.98
N GLU A 70 -5.30 -16.18 -8.53
CA GLU A 70 -4.80 -17.43 -9.13
C GLU A 70 -4.44 -18.43 -8.02
N PRO A 71 -5.27 -19.46 -7.78
CA PRO A 71 -4.91 -20.58 -6.91
C PRO A 71 -3.72 -21.37 -7.47
N HIS A 72 -2.77 -21.67 -6.60
CA HIS A 72 -1.62 -22.50 -6.91
C HIS A 72 -1.37 -23.47 -5.76
N ASP A 73 -1.53 -24.75 -6.01
CA ASP A 73 -1.31 -25.86 -5.10
C ASP A 73 -0.26 -26.83 -5.66
N ALA A 74 0.06 -27.90 -4.94
CA ALA A 74 1.08 -28.89 -5.34
C ALA A 74 0.78 -29.63 -6.64
N GLU A 75 -0.44 -29.54 -7.17
CA GLU A 75 -0.86 -30.11 -8.45
C GLU A 75 -1.20 -29.02 -9.48
N ASN A 76 -0.54 -27.88 -9.39
CA ASN A 76 -0.76 -26.75 -10.29
C ASN A 76 -2.24 -26.33 -10.38
N GLY A 77 -2.88 -26.18 -9.24
CA GLY A 77 -4.29 -25.89 -9.11
C GLY A 77 -5.19 -27.12 -9.27
N GLY A 78 -4.60 -28.31 -9.40
CA GLY A 78 -5.32 -29.60 -9.53
C GLY A 78 -6.20 -29.89 -8.32
N LEU A 79 -5.70 -29.61 -7.11
CA LEU A 79 -6.39 -29.83 -5.85
C LEU A 79 -7.38 -28.71 -5.48
N THR A 80 -7.36 -27.57 -6.13
CA THR A 80 -8.30 -26.47 -5.84
C THR A 80 -9.73 -26.97 -5.98
N GLU A 81 -10.55 -26.78 -4.94
CA GLU A 81 -11.99 -27.02 -4.93
C GLU A 81 -12.75 -25.72 -5.19
N ASN A 82 -12.54 -24.75 -4.32
CA ASN A 82 -13.15 -23.44 -4.42
C ASN A 82 -12.31 -22.38 -3.67
N VAL A 83 -12.66 -21.11 -3.88
CA VAL A 83 -12.19 -19.98 -3.09
C VAL A 83 -13.40 -19.26 -2.49
N GLU A 84 -13.42 -19.10 -1.20
CA GLU A 84 -14.45 -18.35 -0.48
C GLU A 84 -13.97 -16.94 -0.16
N MET A 85 -14.84 -15.96 -0.35
CA MET A 85 -14.61 -14.55 -0.05
C MET A 85 -15.45 -14.13 1.15
N TYR A 86 -14.80 -13.65 2.19
CA TYR A 86 -15.42 -13.18 3.41
C TYR A 86 -15.26 -11.68 3.57
N LEU A 87 -16.26 -11.05 4.15
CA LEU A 87 -16.27 -9.61 4.43
C LEU A 87 -16.48 -9.35 5.91
N SER A 88 -15.76 -8.37 6.44
CA SER A 88 -16.05 -7.76 7.74
C SER A 88 -15.78 -6.25 7.70
N TYR A 89 -16.42 -5.51 8.59
CA TYR A 89 -16.28 -4.07 8.68
C TYR A 89 -15.71 -3.67 10.03
N ASN A 90 -14.69 -2.83 10.02
CA ASN A 90 -14.10 -2.23 11.21
C ASN A 90 -14.38 -0.72 11.20
N GLY A 91 -15.34 -0.30 12.04
CA GLY A 91 -15.77 1.08 12.19
C GLY A 91 -15.07 1.84 13.31
N SER A 92 -13.93 1.33 13.81
CA SER A 92 -13.26 1.92 14.96
C SER A 92 -12.76 3.34 14.71
N PHE A 93 -12.48 3.70 13.48
CA PHE A 93 -12.02 5.04 13.13
C PHE A 93 -13.16 6.08 13.27
N SER A 94 -14.30 5.83 12.63
CA SER A 94 -15.46 6.74 12.69
C SER A 94 -16.28 6.62 13.99
N GLY A 95 -16.03 5.55 14.77
CA GLY A 95 -16.83 5.20 15.95
C GLY A 95 -18.10 4.44 15.62
N GLN A 96 -18.24 3.95 14.39
CA GLN A 96 -19.32 3.06 13.98
C GLN A 96 -19.10 1.63 14.52
N ALA A 97 -20.19 0.90 14.74
CA ALA A 97 -20.10 -0.49 15.17
C ALA A 97 -19.45 -1.37 14.09
N SER A 98 -18.45 -2.14 14.45
CA SER A 98 -17.87 -3.18 13.59
C SER A 98 -18.82 -4.35 13.40
N THR A 99 -18.63 -5.14 12.34
CA THR A 99 -19.42 -6.36 12.08
C THR A 99 -18.59 -7.61 12.32
N SER A 100 -19.29 -8.71 12.57
CA SER A 100 -18.71 -10.04 12.41
C SER A 100 -18.39 -10.29 10.94
N GLU A 101 -17.49 -11.23 10.70
CA GLU A 101 -17.19 -11.69 9.36
C GLU A 101 -18.36 -12.51 8.78
N ILE A 102 -18.66 -12.32 7.51
CA ILE A 102 -19.69 -13.06 6.76
C ILE A 102 -19.09 -13.66 5.49
N LEU A 103 -19.57 -14.83 5.08
CA LEU A 103 -19.32 -15.37 3.76
C LEU A 103 -20.10 -14.52 2.72
N TYR A 104 -19.38 -13.94 1.77
CA TYR A 104 -19.96 -13.10 0.73
C TYR A 104 -20.15 -13.85 -0.58
N LYS A 105 -19.12 -14.58 -1.02
CA LYS A 105 -19.16 -15.26 -2.31
C LYS A 105 -18.23 -16.48 -2.31
N THR A 106 -18.62 -17.51 -3.09
CA THR A 106 -17.80 -18.69 -3.36
C THR A 106 -17.51 -18.77 -4.86
N PHE A 107 -16.26 -19.03 -5.22
CA PHE A 107 -15.79 -19.22 -6.59
C PHE A 107 -15.38 -20.68 -6.76
N ASN A 108 -16.20 -21.46 -7.45
CA ASN A 108 -15.90 -22.87 -7.70
C ASN A 108 -14.85 -23.02 -8.79
N LYS A 109 -13.98 -24.00 -8.67
CA LYS A 109 -12.94 -24.28 -9.68
C LYS A 109 -13.51 -24.42 -11.10
N ALA A 110 -14.69 -25.01 -11.25
CA ALA A 110 -15.33 -25.18 -12.55
C ALA A 110 -15.69 -23.85 -13.26
N GLU A 111 -15.73 -22.74 -12.52
CA GLU A 111 -16.01 -21.40 -13.02
C GLU A 111 -14.72 -20.61 -13.35
N MET A 112 -13.56 -21.18 -13.01
CA MET A 112 -12.26 -20.54 -13.24
C MET A 112 -11.77 -20.81 -14.68
N TYR A 113 -11.10 -19.83 -15.25
CA TYR A 113 -10.43 -19.96 -16.52
C TYR A 113 -8.95 -20.31 -16.34
N THR A 114 -8.28 -20.78 -17.38
CA THR A 114 -6.84 -21.02 -17.35
C THR A 114 -6.11 -19.71 -17.65
N GLY A 115 -5.25 -19.28 -16.70
CA GLY A 115 -4.39 -18.11 -16.87
C GLY A 115 -3.17 -18.38 -17.76
N ASP A 116 -2.36 -17.35 -18.00
CA ASP A 116 -1.15 -17.41 -18.85
C ASP A 116 -0.11 -18.39 -18.31
N THR A 117 -0.14 -18.66 -17.01
CA THR A 117 0.74 -19.62 -16.31
C THR A 117 0.26 -21.07 -16.40
N GLY A 118 -0.90 -21.31 -17.01
CA GLY A 118 -1.54 -22.63 -17.03
C GLY A 118 -2.35 -22.95 -15.77
N LEU A 119 -2.36 -22.07 -14.77
CA LEU A 119 -3.07 -22.24 -13.50
C LEU A 119 -4.53 -21.76 -13.58
N PRO A 120 -5.44 -22.29 -12.74
CA PRO A 120 -6.79 -21.76 -12.64
C PRO A 120 -6.78 -20.32 -12.15
N ARG A 121 -7.59 -19.46 -12.77
CA ARG A 121 -7.66 -18.03 -12.48
C ARG A 121 -9.11 -17.57 -12.47
N PHE A 122 -9.43 -16.60 -11.64
CA PHE A 122 -10.74 -15.96 -11.64
C PHE A 122 -10.63 -14.47 -11.36
N ASP A 123 -11.60 -13.74 -11.90
CA ASP A 123 -11.77 -12.31 -11.65
C ASP A 123 -12.95 -12.10 -10.72
N THR A 124 -12.83 -11.10 -9.87
CA THR A 124 -13.92 -10.64 -9.01
C THR A 124 -13.84 -9.14 -8.78
N SER A 125 -15.00 -8.55 -8.55
CA SER A 125 -15.11 -7.14 -8.19
C SER A 125 -16.00 -6.99 -6.96
N LEU A 126 -15.82 -5.89 -6.25
CA LEU A 126 -16.61 -5.50 -5.10
C LEU A 126 -16.71 -3.99 -5.06
N SER A 127 -17.93 -3.45 -5.06
CA SER A 127 -18.15 -2.05 -4.75
C SER A 127 -18.30 -1.85 -3.24
N LEU A 128 -18.02 -0.64 -2.77
CA LEU A 128 -18.22 -0.31 -1.35
C LEU A 128 -19.70 -0.47 -0.96
N SER A 129 -20.64 -0.06 -1.83
CA SER A 129 -22.06 -0.18 -1.55
C SER A 129 -22.51 -1.64 -1.43
N GLU A 130 -22.01 -2.55 -2.27
CA GLU A 130 -22.29 -3.98 -2.18
C GLU A 130 -21.73 -4.58 -0.90
N ALA A 131 -20.48 -4.25 -0.55
CA ALA A 131 -19.84 -4.70 0.68
C ALA A 131 -20.63 -4.28 1.91
N LEU A 132 -21.00 -3.00 2.01
CA LEU A 132 -21.78 -2.46 3.13
C LEU A 132 -23.17 -3.11 3.22
N SER A 133 -23.85 -3.22 2.08
CA SER A 133 -25.17 -3.85 2.00
C SER A 133 -25.14 -5.31 2.45
N ALA A 134 -24.17 -6.10 1.99
CA ALA A 134 -24.00 -7.49 2.38
C ALA A 134 -23.79 -7.65 3.89
N MET A 135 -23.07 -6.73 4.53
CA MET A 135 -22.84 -6.71 5.97
C MET A 135 -23.96 -6.02 6.77
N GLY A 136 -25.06 -5.62 6.12
CA GLY A 136 -26.18 -4.92 6.78
C GLY A 136 -25.82 -3.53 7.32
N LYS A 137 -24.81 -2.87 6.74
CA LYS A 137 -24.33 -1.54 7.16
C LYS A 137 -25.02 -0.45 6.35
N SER A 138 -25.75 0.42 7.05
CA SER A 138 -26.33 1.64 6.47
C SER A 138 -25.47 2.88 6.77
N ASN A 139 -24.71 2.85 7.87
CA ASN A 139 -23.86 3.95 8.29
C ASN A 139 -22.40 3.49 8.30
N PHE A 140 -21.53 4.28 7.73
CA PHE A 140 -20.10 4.07 7.68
C PHE A 140 -19.39 5.42 7.72
N GLY A 141 -18.11 5.40 8.01
CA GLY A 141 -17.26 6.59 7.98
C GLY A 141 -16.07 6.38 7.05
N GLY A 142 -15.58 7.48 6.52
CA GLY A 142 -14.28 7.43 5.90
C GLY A 142 -13.19 7.11 6.94
N GLY A 143 -12.13 6.47 6.53
CA GLY A 143 -11.09 5.93 7.41
C GLY A 143 -11.44 4.59 8.05
N ASP A 144 -12.70 4.15 7.99
CA ASP A 144 -13.09 2.80 8.39
C ASP A 144 -12.55 1.77 7.38
N ILE A 145 -12.51 0.52 7.80
CA ILE A 145 -11.90 -0.54 7.00
C ILE A 145 -12.94 -1.61 6.66
N VAL A 146 -13.03 -1.93 5.39
CA VAL A 146 -13.65 -3.17 4.92
C VAL A 146 -12.55 -4.20 4.75
N ASN A 147 -12.56 -5.25 5.57
CA ASN A 147 -11.65 -6.37 5.40
C ASN A 147 -12.25 -7.38 4.42
N VAL A 148 -11.48 -7.72 3.41
CA VAL A 148 -11.78 -8.79 2.46
C VAL A 148 -10.78 -9.91 2.71
N ARG A 149 -11.27 -11.08 3.12
CA ARG A 149 -10.45 -12.26 3.37
C ARG A 149 -10.87 -13.40 2.45
N PHE A 150 -9.89 -14.04 1.85
CA PHE A 150 -10.09 -15.23 1.03
C PHE A 150 -9.68 -16.50 1.77
N VAL A 151 -10.37 -17.59 1.48
CA VAL A 151 -10.02 -18.94 1.91
C VAL A 151 -9.95 -19.80 0.67
N LEU A 152 -8.80 -20.42 0.43
CA LEU A 152 -8.61 -21.41 -0.62
C LEU A 152 -8.87 -22.80 -0.03
N ASN A 153 -9.89 -23.49 -0.51
CA ASN A 153 -10.25 -24.84 -0.12
C ASN A 153 -9.77 -25.85 -1.17
N LEU A 154 -9.18 -26.94 -0.71
CA LEU A 154 -8.69 -28.03 -1.55
C LEU A 154 -9.57 -29.27 -1.44
N THR A 155 -9.62 -30.08 -2.48
CA THR A 155 -10.40 -31.32 -2.57
C THR A 155 -9.97 -32.39 -1.57
N ASP A 156 -8.78 -32.28 -0.99
CA ASP A 156 -8.27 -33.14 0.07
C ASP A 156 -8.68 -32.69 1.49
N GLY A 157 -9.53 -31.66 1.61
CA GLY A 157 -10.07 -31.12 2.84
C GLY A 157 -9.19 -30.09 3.55
N ARG A 158 -8.04 -29.73 2.97
CA ARG A 158 -7.20 -28.65 3.52
C ARG A 158 -7.75 -27.29 3.10
N SER A 159 -7.55 -26.29 3.97
CA SER A 159 -7.95 -24.91 3.72
C SER A 159 -6.83 -23.96 4.08
N PHE A 160 -6.62 -22.94 3.27
CA PHE A 160 -5.57 -21.93 3.42
C PHE A 160 -6.15 -20.54 3.46
N SER A 161 -5.68 -19.73 4.38
CA SER A 161 -6.11 -18.36 4.60
C SER A 161 -4.95 -17.54 5.19
N ARG A 162 -5.18 -16.28 5.56
CA ARG A 162 -4.19 -15.41 6.19
C ARG A 162 -3.48 -16.04 7.40
N SER A 163 -4.20 -16.82 8.19
CA SER A 163 -3.65 -17.53 9.36
C SER A 163 -2.74 -18.71 9.00
N SER A 164 -2.80 -19.20 7.77
CA SER A 164 -2.04 -20.37 7.29
C SER A 164 -0.73 -19.98 6.61
N VAL A 165 -0.44 -18.68 6.42
CA VAL A 165 0.69 -18.21 5.62
C VAL A 165 1.73 -17.47 6.45
N THR A 166 2.99 -17.65 6.08
CA THR A 166 4.13 -16.91 6.65
C THR A 166 4.31 -15.55 5.97
N GLY A 167 5.13 -14.68 6.56
CA GLY A 167 5.44 -13.37 5.97
C GLY A 167 6.02 -13.42 4.56
N SER A 168 6.76 -14.47 4.21
CA SER A 168 7.30 -14.66 2.85
C SER A 168 6.21 -14.86 1.80
N MET A 169 5.12 -15.55 2.14
CA MET A 169 3.99 -15.78 1.24
C MET A 169 3.19 -14.50 0.95
N THR A 170 3.16 -13.56 1.90
CA THR A 170 2.47 -12.28 1.74
C THR A 170 3.32 -11.23 1.02
N GLY A 171 4.63 -11.47 0.89
CA GLY A 171 5.59 -10.55 0.28
C GLY A 171 5.42 -10.40 -1.23
N VAL A 172 6.22 -9.49 -1.79
CA VAL A 172 6.16 -9.07 -3.21
C VAL A 172 6.32 -10.24 -4.18
N TYR A 173 7.09 -11.26 -3.79
CA TYR A 173 7.38 -12.41 -4.64
C TYR A 173 6.17 -13.32 -4.86
N PHE A 174 5.53 -13.79 -3.78
CA PHE A 174 4.39 -14.70 -3.87
C PHE A 174 3.06 -13.97 -4.04
N LYS A 175 2.96 -12.74 -3.56
CA LYS A 175 1.76 -11.90 -3.64
C LYS A 175 0.48 -12.63 -3.19
N SER A 176 0.57 -13.37 -2.09
CA SER A 176 -0.52 -14.19 -1.57
C SER A 176 -0.93 -13.76 -0.15
N PRO A 177 -1.49 -12.55 0.03
CA PRO A 177 -1.81 -12.03 1.35
C PRO A 177 -3.05 -12.70 1.96
N TYR A 178 -3.96 -13.25 1.18
CA TYR A 178 -5.28 -13.78 1.56
C TYR A 178 -6.22 -12.80 2.26
N GLU A 179 -5.72 -11.66 2.73
CA GLU A 179 -6.51 -10.63 3.42
C GLU A 179 -6.12 -9.26 2.90
N TYR A 180 -7.14 -8.45 2.64
CA TYR A 180 -7.02 -7.10 2.10
C TYR A 180 -7.80 -6.14 3.00
N PRO A 181 -7.12 -5.41 3.90
CA PRO A 181 -7.74 -4.33 4.65
C PRO A 181 -7.90 -3.11 3.72
N LEU A 182 -9.13 -2.85 3.30
CA LEU A 182 -9.48 -1.79 2.38
C LEU A 182 -9.99 -0.59 3.15
N ILE A 183 -9.20 0.46 3.21
CA ILE A 183 -9.58 1.72 3.86
C ILE A 183 -10.60 2.42 2.98
N ILE A 184 -11.69 2.88 3.57
CA ILE A 184 -12.67 3.74 2.90
C ILE A 184 -12.06 5.14 2.82
N GLY A 185 -11.59 5.51 1.65
CA GLY A 185 -11.04 6.82 1.36
C GLY A 185 -12.11 7.90 1.33
N CYS A 186 -11.67 9.12 1.50
CA CYS A 186 -12.49 10.31 1.28
C CYS A 186 -11.73 11.17 0.29
N GLU A 187 -11.79 10.79 -0.97
CA GLU A 187 -11.19 11.58 -2.02
C GLU A 187 -11.89 12.93 -2.10
N LEU A 188 -11.07 13.94 -2.13
CA LEU A 188 -11.51 15.29 -2.33
C LEU A 188 -11.28 15.66 -3.78
N PRO A 189 -12.16 16.47 -4.39
CA PRO A 189 -11.93 16.96 -5.74
C PRO A 189 -10.52 17.56 -5.86
N ALA A 190 -9.82 17.26 -6.94
CA ALA A 190 -8.45 17.74 -7.16
C ALA A 190 -8.34 19.25 -6.89
N GLY A 191 -7.61 19.61 -5.83
CA GLY A 191 -7.33 20.97 -5.46
C GLY A 191 -8.31 21.66 -4.49
N GLU A 192 -9.45 21.05 -4.12
CA GLU A 192 -10.36 21.65 -3.14
C GLU A 192 -10.67 20.67 -2.03
N VAL A 193 -10.27 21.01 -0.80
CA VAL A 193 -10.50 20.20 0.39
C VAL A 193 -11.40 21.01 1.32
N ALA A 194 -12.49 20.42 1.81
CA ALA A 194 -13.17 20.99 2.97
C ALA A 194 -12.15 21.08 4.12
N ALA A 195 -11.91 22.27 4.63
CA ALA A 195 -10.95 22.48 5.71
C ALA A 195 -11.48 21.78 6.98
N GLN A 196 -10.72 20.81 7.46
CA GLN A 196 -11.11 20.05 8.64
C GLN A 196 -10.35 20.55 9.84
N ALA A 197 -11.08 20.95 10.90
CA ALA A 197 -10.48 21.42 12.14
C ALA A 197 -9.67 20.32 12.84
N GLY A 198 -8.44 20.64 13.20
CA GLY A 198 -7.52 19.74 13.88
C GLY A 198 -6.07 20.01 13.51
N THR A 199 -5.19 19.10 13.89
CA THR A 199 -3.74 19.23 13.71
C THR A 199 -3.27 18.43 12.52
N TYR A 200 -2.61 19.07 11.58
CA TYR A 200 -1.88 18.41 10.49
C TYR A 200 -0.40 18.28 10.86
N THR A 201 0.17 17.15 10.55
CA THR A 201 1.60 16.88 10.72
C THR A 201 2.18 16.51 9.35
N ILE A 202 3.20 17.24 8.92
CA ILE A 202 3.99 16.96 7.73
C ILE A 202 5.33 16.41 8.22
N SER A 203 5.66 15.19 7.83
CA SER A 203 6.98 14.59 8.07
C SER A 203 7.73 14.55 6.75
N ALA A 204 8.78 15.33 6.64
CA ALA A 204 9.64 15.45 5.47
C ALA A 204 10.90 14.63 5.64
N THR A 205 11.43 14.11 4.55
CA THR A 205 12.72 13.43 4.48
C THR A 205 13.53 13.94 3.30
N ASP A 206 14.83 13.85 3.46
CA ASP A 206 15.82 14.12 2.44
C ASP A 206 16.85 12.99 2.44
N SER A 207 17.10 12.36 1.29
CA SER A 207 17.98 11.20 1.20
C SER A 207 19.47 11.57 1.13
N TYR A 208 19.79 12.81 0.79
CA TYR A 208 21.17 13.32 0.79
C TYR A 208 21.58 13.88 2.15
N GLY A 209 20.63 14.47 2.89
CA GLY A 209 20.84 14.92 4.27
C GLY A 209 21.20 16.40 4.41
N ASP A 210 20.97 17.23 3.39
CA ASP A 210 21.18 18.68 3.45
C ASP A 210 19.86 19.48 3.44
N GLY A 211 18.73 18.75 3.59
CA GLY A 211 17.39 19.32 3.63
C GLY A 211 16.86 19.69 2.25
N TRP A 212 15.69 20.32 2.24
CA TRP A 212 15.06 20.81 0.99
C TRP A 212 15.65 22.18 0.65
N THR A 213 16.65 22.21 -0.20
CA THR A 213 17.52 23.40 -0.36
C THR A 213 17.29 24.17 -1.65
N THR A 214 16.58 23.62 -2.66
CA THR A 214 16.51 24.23 -4.00
C THR A 214 15.14 24.74 -4.41
N GLY A 215 14.15 24.76 -3.52
CA GLY A 215 12.82 25.32 -3.80
C GLY A 215 11.68 24.36 -3.45
N GLU A 216 11.99 23.11 -3.13
CA GLU A 216 11.06 22.08 -2.74
C GLU A 216 10.22 22.58 -1.57
N SER A 217 8.91 22.59 -1.71
CA SER A 217 8.04 23.05 -0.63
C SER A 217 6.61 22.55 -0.77
N ILE A 218 5.98 22.37 0.37
CA ILE A 218 4.54 22.14 0.49
C ILE A 218 3.89 23.47 0.89
N THR A 219 2.89 23.88 0.14
CA THR A 219 2.07 25.06 0.45
C THR A 219 0.65 24.62 0.76
N VAL A 220 0.12 25.15 1.85
CA VAL A 220 -1.27 24.97 2.28
C VAL A 220 -1.94 26.35 2.30
N ASP A 221 -3.04 26.48 1.57
CA ASP A 221 -3.91 27.66 1.61
C ASP A 221 -5.16 27.31 2.42
N ILE A 222 -5.38 28.02 3.51
CA ILE A 222 -6.57 27.92 4.35
C ILE A 222 -7.30 29.24 4.31
N ASP A 223 -8.43 29.28 3.61
CA ASP A 223 -9.27 30.49 3.44
C ASP A 223 -8.48 31.73 2.98
N GLY A 224 -7.51 31.52 2.07
CA GLY A 224 -6.63 32.58 1.55
C GLY A 224 -5.40 32.87 2.40
N LYS A 225 -5.21 32.19 3.53
CA LYS A 225 -3.99 32.27 4.32
C LYS A 225 -3.02 31.17 3.96
N LEU A 226 -1.85 31.56 3.45
CA LEU A 226 -0.83 30.63 2.99
C LEU A 226 0.10 30.22 4.14
N TYR A 227 0.32 28.89 4.22
CA TYR A 227 1.36 28.27 5.05
C TYR A 227 2.31 27.54 4.11
N ARG A 228 3.60 27.74 4.26
CA ARG A 228 4.63 27.11 3.44
C ARG A 228 5.63 26.38 4.31
N PHE A 229 6.01 25.18 3.89
CA PHE A 229 6.92 24.27 4.57
C PHE A 229 7.96 23.77 3.58
N GLY A 230 9.26 23.84 3.90
CA GLY A 230 10.34 23.34 3.05
C GLY A 230 11.38 24.41 2.72
N SER A 231 11.83 24.41 1.47
CA SER A 231 12.86 25.32 1.04
C SER A 231 12.42 26.78 0.88
N TYR A 232 13.41 27.63 0.96
CA TYR A 232 13.25 29.08 1.04
C TYR A 232 13.43 29.82 -0.28
N VAL A 233 13.87 29.15 -1.34
CA VAL A 233 14.19 29.81 -2.61
C VAL A 233 12.96 29.81 -3.53
N PRO A 234 12.16 30.90 -3.57
CA PRO A 234 11.01 30.95 -4.44
C PRO A 234 11.43 31.00 -5.91
N ALA A 235 10.69 30.31 -6.75
CA ALA A 235 10.86 30.29 -8.20
C ALA A 235 10.77 31.69 -8.84
N SER A 236 9.99 32.58 -8.24
CA SER A 236 9.66 33.91 -8.76
C SER A 236 10.48 35.06 -8.16
N GLY A 237 11.55 34.74 -7.42
CA GLY A 237 12.30 35.75 -6.66
C GLY A 237 11.73 35.98 -5.26
N TRP A 238 12.53 36.59 -4.41
CA TRP A 238 12.25 36.79 -2.98
C TRP A 238 10.88 37.44 -2.72
N ASN A 239 9.97 36.68 -2.14
CA ASN A 239 8.80 37.25 -1.50
C ASN A 239 9.03 37.27 0.01
N SER A 240 9.42 38.40 0.55
CA SER A 240 9.76 38.62 1.95
C SER A 240 8.62 38.32 2.94
N THR A 241 7.38 38.21 2.47
CA THR A 241 6.22 37.90 3.31
C THR A 241 6.14 36.45 3.72
N LEU A 242 6.78 35.54 2.96
CA LEU A 242 6.88 34.12 3.31
C LEU A 242 8.16 33.80 4.09
N ALA A 243 9.07 34.74 4.16
CA ALA A 243 10.42 34.62 4.68
C ALA A 243 10.51 34.32 6.19
N ASN A 244 9.48 34.53 6.95
CA ASN A 244 9.55 34.46 8.43
C ASN A 244 8.64 33.41 9.06
N THR A 245 8.29 32.35 8.34
CA THR A 245 7.35 31.34 8.89
C THR A 245 7.99 30.35 9.85
N GLY A 246 9.33 30.29 9.95
CA GLY A 246 10.03 29.32 10.80
C GLY A 246 9.91 27.86 10.32
N ASN A 247 9.45 27.66 9.09
CA ASN A 247 9.12 26.35 8.53
C ASN A 247 10.14 25.89 7.49
N MET A 248 11.41 26.24 7.68
CA MET A 248 12.49 25.79 6.80
C MET A 248 12.98 24.39 7.18
N PHE A 249 13.36 23.64 6.16
CA PHE A 249 14.11 22.41 6.29
C PHE A 249 15.38 22.56 5.46
N ASP A 250 16.44 23.09 6.06
CA ASP A 250 17.69 23.50 5.42
C ASP A 250 18.94 22.71 5.91
N ASP A 251 18.72 21.63 6.67
CA ASP A 251 19.78 20.74 7.13
C ASP A 251 19.19 19.44 7.68
N GLY A 252 19.88 18.31 7.43
CA GLY A 252 19.57 16.98 7.97
C GLY A 252 18.63 16.12 7.14
N ASP A 253 18.51 14.86 7.55
CA ASP A 253 17.78 13.81 6.82
C ASP A 253 16.26 13.87 6.96
N SER A 254 15.76 14.59 7.97
CA SER A 254 14.32 14.65 8.24
C SER A 254 13.91 15.85 9.07
N TYR A 255 12.69 16.31 8.83
CA TYR A 255 12.06 17.37 9.60
C TYR A 255 10.55 17.10 9.77
N THR A 256 9.96 17.70 10.81
CA THR A 256 8.51 17.57 11.06
C THR A 256 7.90 18.92 11.39
N TRP A 257 6.83 19.25 10.66
CA TRP A 257 6.01 20.43 10.93
C TRP A 257 4.64 20.04 11.42
N THR A 258 4.08 20.84 12.28
CA THR A 258 2.67 20.75 12.69
C THR A 258 2.00 22.11 12.55
N PHE A 259 0.74 22.10 12.13
CA PHE A 259 -0.09 23.30 12.10
C PHE A 259 -1.55 22.95 12.38
N GLU A 260 -2.27 23.95 12.90
CA GLU A 260 -3.67 23.81 13.26
C GLU A 260 -4.56 24.40 12.17
N VAL A 261 -5.60 23.66 11.82
CA VAL A 261 -6.74 24.15 11.03
C VAL A 261 -7.85 24.50 12.01
N PRO A 262 -8.27 25.78 12.09
CA PRO A 262 -9.27 26.21 13.06
C PRO A 262 -10.67 25.68 12.72
N GLU A 263 -11.53 25.61 13.74
CA GLU A 263 -12.95 25.37 13.52
C GLU A 263 -13.56 26.46 12.62
N GLY A 264 -14.42 26.04 11.68
CA GLY A 264 -15.11 26.95 10.78
C GLY A 264 -14.33 27.35 9.54
N ALA A 265 -13.12 26.85 9.32
CA ALA A 265 -12.42 26.98 8.05
C ALA A 265 -13.25 26.36 6.93
N GLN A 266 -13.34 27.05 5.78
CA GLN A 266 -14.23 26.68 4.69
C GLN A 266 -13.50 25.98 3.55
N LYS A 267 -12.28 26.43 3.25
CA LYS A 267 -11.50 25.96 2.11
C LYS A 267 -10.06 25.72 2.51
N MET A 268 -9.52 24.61 2.07
CA MET A 268 -8.09 24.32 2.20
C MET A 268 -7.59 23.70 0.89
N THR A 269 -6.48 24.19 0.37
CA THR A 269 -5.81 23.60 -0.79
C THR A 269 -4.36 23.31 -0.49
N TRP A 270 -3.85 22.26 -1.10
CA TRP A 270 -2.49 21.82 -0.93
C TRP A 270 -1.77 21.77 -2.27
N SER A 271 -0.55 22.23 -2.29
CA SER A 271 0.31 22.13 -3.45
C SER A 271 1.74 21.82 -3.06
N TYR A 272 2.47 21.22 -3.98
CA TYR A 272 3.90 21.00 -3.92
C TYR A 272 4.60 21.83 -4.99
N GLU A 273 5.68 22.50 -4.64
CA GLU A 273 6.58 23.17 -5.56
C GLU A 273 7.87 22.34 -5.68
N SER A 274 8.23 21.98 -6.91
CA SER A 274 9.40 21.16 -7.20
C SER A 274 10.70 21.98 -7.16
N GLY A 275 11.80 21.32 -6.76
CA GLY A 275 13.15 21.86 -6.80
C GLY A 275 14.06 21.11 -7.78
N TYR A 276 15.37 21.27 -7.60
CA TYR A 276 16.36 20.57 -8.44
C TYR A 276 16.59 19.12 -8.01
N TYR A 277 16.34 18.82 -6.74
CA TYR A 277 16.67 17.52 -6.12
C TYR A 277 15.42 16.81 -5.62
N ASP A 278 14.34 16.87 -6.41
CA ASP A 278 13.08 16.20 -6.07
C ASP A 278 13.21 14.69 -5.87
N ASP A 279 14.23 14.07 -6.45
CA ASP A 279 14.57 12.65 -6.25
C ASP A 279 15.07 12.32 -4.84
N GLU A 280 15.54 13.31 -4.10
CA GLU A 280 15.95 13.19 -2.70
C GLU A 280 14.79 13.43 -1.73
N VAL A 281 13.71 14.07 -2.18
CA VAL A 281 12.58 14.51 -1.37
C VAL A 281 11.60 13.38 -1.09
N GLY A 282 11.26 13.22 0.17
CA GLY A 282 10.15 12.39 0.62
C GLY A 282 9.31 13.13 1.64
N PHE A 283 8.00 12.82 1.71
CA PHE A 283 7.15 13.32 2.77
C PHE A 283 5.94 12.42 3.04
N SER A 284 5.40 12.54 4.23
CA SER A 284 4.09 12.02 4.59
C SER A 284 3.28 13.08 5.32
N ILE A 285 1.96 13.00 5.22
CA ILE A 285 1.05 13.91 5.88
C ILE A 285 0.07 13.09 6.71
N SER A 286 -0.09 13.45 7.97
CA SER A 286 -1.11 12.91 8.84
C SER A 286 -2.00 14.01 9.39
N PHE A 287 -3.21 13.64 9.75
CA PHE A 287 -4.20 14.52 10.35
C PHE A 287 -4.70 13.94 11.67
N THR A 288 -4.77 14.75 12.70
CA THR A 288 -5.36 14.42 14.00
C THR A 288 -6.57 15.31 14.22
N ASN A 289 -7.76 14.71 14.30
CA ASN A 289 -8.98 15.47 14.54
C ASN A 289 -9.09 16.01 15.98
N THR A 290 -10.08 16.86 16.24
CA THR A 290 -10.31 17.47 17.56
C THR A 290 -10.64 16.46 18.66
N LYS A 291 -10.93 15.19 18.31
CA LYS A 291 -11.14 14.07 19.24
C LYS A 291 -9.86 13.27 19.50
N GLY A 292 -8.73 13.70 18.96
CA GLY A 292 -7.43 13.03 19.14
C GLY A 292 -7.22 11.77 18.28
N LYS A 293 -8.07 11.53 17.26
CA LYS A 293 -7.86 10.42 16.32
C LYS A 293 -6.99 10.86 15.16
N THR A 294 -5.97 10.07 14.86
CA THR A 294 -5.01 10.34 13.78
C THR A 294 -5.25 9.44 12.59
N GLN A 295 -5.18 10.02 11.39
CA GLN A 295 -5.28 9.36 10.10
C GLN A 295 -4.09 9.76 9.21
N SER A 296 -3.61 8.81 8.39
CA SER A 296 -2.69 9.14 7.30
C SER A 296 -3.49 9.80 6.17
N VAL A 297 -3.02 10.96 5.73
CA VAL A 297 -3.59 11.72 4.61
C VAL A 297 -2.83 11.41 3.32
N VAL A 298 -1.50 11.38 3.41
CA VAL A 298 -0.58 10.94 2.37
C VAL A 298 0.43 10.03 3.04
N SER A 299 0.41 8.74 2.74
CA SER A 299 1.26 7.75 3.41
C SER A 299 2.68 7.69 2.86
N LYS A 300 2.87 8.12 1.62
CA LYS A 300 4.16 8.18 0.94
C LYS A 300 4.05 9.15 -0.24
N GLY A 301 4.37 10.41 0.01
CA GLY A 301 4.63 11.35 -1.05
C GLY A 301 6.09 11.22 -1.46
N ASN A 302 6.38 10.39 -2.45
CA ASN A 302 7.55 10.64 -3.27
C ASN A 302 6.99 11.39 -4.47
N TYR A 303 7.41 12.61 -4.64
CA TYR A 303 7.10 13.27 -5.90
C TYR A 303 7.89 12.50 -6.98
N PRO A 304 7.18 11.91 -7.96
CA PRO A 304 7.81 10.93 -8.80
C PRO A 304 8.77 11.60 -9.73
N ASN A 305 9.87 10.91 -9.88
CA ASN A 305 10.80 11.00 -10.96
C ASN A 305 11.45 12.36 -11.06
N GLY A 306 12.61 12.45 -10.47
CA GLY A 306 13.62 13.45 -10.75
C GLY A 306 13.73 13.80 -12.23
N ASP A 307 12.67 14.37 -12.76
CA ASP A 307 12.72 15.03 -14.02
C ASP A 307 13.14 16.46 -13.70
N SER A 308 14.45 16.64 -13.67
CA SER A 308 15.10 17.95 -13.57
C SER A 308 14.61 18.97 -14.62
N ALA A 309 13.74 18.54 -15.52
CA ALA A 309 13.09 19.39 -16.52
C ALA A 309 11.90 20.19 -15.97
N ASP A 310 11.33 19.80 -14.84
CA ASP A 310 10.13 20.43 -14.26
C ASP A 310 10.43 21.31 -13.03
N ILE A 311 11.63 21.85 -12.97
CA ILE A 311 12.10 22.70 -11.88
C ILE A 311 11.12 23.86 -11.65
N ARG A 312 10.69 23.98 -10.39
CA ARG A 312 9.83 25.06 -9.90
C ARG A 312 8.42 25.06 -10.49
N THR A 313 7.88 23.91 -10.83
CA THR A 313 6.46 23.79 -11.10
C THR A 313 5.69 23.60 -9.81
N VAL A 314 4.61 24.35 -9.68
CA VAL A 314 3.64 24.17 -8.59
C VAL A 314 2.56 23.23 -9.08
N LYS A 315 2.39 22.09 -8.41
CA LYS A 315 1.36 21.10 -8.74
C LYS A 315 0.44 20.90 -7.54
N PRO A 316 -0.88 20.79 -7.73
CA PRO A 316 -1.78 20.38 -6.66
C PRO A 316 -1.34 19.03 -6.10
N LEU A 317 -1.37 18.85 -4.78
CA LEU A 317 -1.23 17.53 -4.17
C LEU A 317 -2.45 16.70 -4.51
N THR A 318 -2.22 15.53 -5.10
CA THR A 318 -3.25 14.55 -5.46
C THR A 318 -3.19 13.35 -4.50
N GLY A 319 -4.27 12.59 -4.42
CA GLY A 319 -4.32 11.39 -3.57
C GLY A 319 -4.42 11.69 -2.08
N MET A 320 -4.80 12.89 -1.70
CA MET A 320 -5.11 13.24 -0.32
C MET A 320 -6.47 12.65 0.07
N SER A 321 -6.51 11.90 1.14
CA SER A 321 -7.74 11.31 1.67
C SER A 321 -7.90 11.70 3.13
N ILE A 322 -8.91 12.50 3.44
CA ILE A 322 -9.25 12.93 4.79
C ILE A 322 -10.69 12.54 5.07
N CYS A 323 -10.89 11.73 6.10
CA CYS A 323 -12.19 11.18 6.44
C CYS A 323 -12.61 11.54 7.85
N PHE A 324 -13.88 11.95 8.00
CA PHE A 324 -14.48 12.32 9.31
C PHE A 324 -15.86 11.74 9.47
#